data_875bd99f85d7413ae4f119b2bfe9b241
#
_entry.id   875bd99f85d7413ae4f119b2bfe9b241
#
_cell.length_a   1.000
_cell.length_b   1.000
_cell.length_c   1.000
_cell.angle_alpha   90.00
_cell.angle_beta   90.00
_cell.angle_gamma   90.00
#
_symmetry.space_group_name_H-M   'P 1'
#
loop_
_entity.id
_entity.type
_entity.pdbx_description
1 polymer ?
#
loop_
_entity_poly.entity_id
_entity_poly.type
_entity_poly.pdbx_seq_one_letter_code
_entity_poly.pdbx_strand_id
1 'polypeptide(L)'
;MKILIGSPTSTGIGGISTHVQGLTGFLKLQGHKVEIISSENTFTIPIKKLKNPSFMLSAFVKSAFKKNFDIVHAQGPPAAFAMKNASGKKVLSLHGIHYKQVKLLHGNVAGILAEKYEKFALKWADVITVSSKEMLDYYKQKGYDVTFTPNALDIENLPKGEDRRYKKQIIYVGRLSEEKGILDVIEMSKKLPESIDLLILGNGPEKDKIEEISKNKKNIHYLGSKAREETIPLIRGSDLLIQPSLMEGGISYTLLESMACHTPVICTTAGDGKEFFKHLENSFLIKPENHSQLLNAIEELFLNEEKRKKLSESAFNSIKIFSWKNIGQKYLDLYELLIS
;
A
#
# COMPACT_ATOMS: atom_id res chain seq x y z
N MET A 1 1.13 -2.08 27.18
CA MET A 1 0.41 -0.83 26.84
C MET A 1 -1.02 -1.13 26.39
N LYS A 2 -1.91 -0.18 26.57
CA LYS A 2 -3.26 -0.17 25.97
C LYS A 2 -3.26 0.85 24.82
N ILE A 3 -3.47 0.36 23.60
CA ILE A 3 -3.28 1.13 22.36
C ILE A 3 -4.60 1.23 21.61
N LEU A 4 -4.99 2.44 21.22
CA LEU A 4 -6.13 2.69 20.35
C LEU A 4 -5.63 3.01 18.94
N ILE A 5 -6.03 2.22 17.95
CA ILE A 5 -5.72 2.50 16.53
C ILE A 5 -6.96 3.08 15.86
N GLY A 6 -6.84 4.29 15.30
CA GLY A 6 -7.83 4.88 14.41
C GLY A 6 -7.44 4.64 12.95
N SER A 7 -8.37 4.17 12.11
CA SER A 7 -8.09 3.97 10.68
C SER A 7 -9.35 4.15 9.82
N PRO A 8 -9.26 4.77 8.63
CA PRO A 8 -10.39 4.81 7.70
C PRO A 8 -10.86 3.42 7.26
N THR A 9 -9.96 2.42 7.30
CA THR A 9 -10.26 1.01 7.04
C THR A 9 -9.33 0.13 7.86
N SER A 10 -9.85 -0.94 8.45
CA SER A 10 -9.09 -1.92 9.24
C SER A 10 -9.15 -3.33 8.65
N THR A 11 -10.11 -3.58 7.77
CA THR A 11 -10.29 -4.84 7.05
C THR A 11 -10.49 -4.54 5.57
N GLY A 12 -10.38 -5.54 4.72
CA GLY A 12 -10.56 -5.39 3.29
C GLY A 12 -9.27 -5.19 2.50
N ILE A 13 -9.42 -4.79 1.25
CA ILE A 13 -8.34 -4.71 0.26
C ILE A 13 -7.70 -3.32 0.28
N GLY A 14 -6.37 -3.24 0.41
CA GLY A 14 -5.60 -2.01 0.27
C GLY A 14 -4.47 -1.85 1.28
N GLY A 15 -3.49 -1.02 0.95
CA GLY A 15 -2.25 -0.85 1.73
C GLY A 15 -2.47 -0.42 3.18
N ILE A 16 -3.43 0.49 3.44
CA ILE A 16 -3.72 0.95 4.81
C ILE A 16 -4.29 -0.19 5.66
N SER A 17 -5.24 -0.97 5.13
CA SER A 17 -5.80 -2.11 5.87
C SER A 17 -4.75 -3.18 6.14
N THR A 18 -3.88 -3.49 5.17
CA THR A 18 -2.75 -4.40 5.34
C THR A 18 -1.81 -3.91 6.44
N HIS A 19 -1.49 -2.60 6.45
CA HIS A 19 -0.65 -2.00 7.49
C HIS A 19 -1.29 -2.12 8.89
N VAL A 20 -2.57 -1.76 9.01
CA VAL A 20 -3.30 -1.81 10.29
C VAL A 20 -3.40 -3.23 10.84
N GLN A 21 -3.69 -4.20 9.98
CA GLN A 21 -3.74 -5.62 10.38
C GLN A 21 -2.38 -6.10 10.86
N GLY A 22 -1.31 -5.82 10.11
CA GLY A 22 0.04 -6.23 10.48
C GLY A 22 0.52 -5.57 11.77
N LEU A 23 0.34 -4.24 11.92
CA LEU A 23 0.68 -3.52 13.15
C LEU A 23 -0.10 -4.07 14.34
N THR A 24 -1.41 -4.27 14.18
CA THR A 24 -2.28 -4.82 15.24
C THR A 24 -1.83 -6.23 15.64
N GLY A 25 -1.55 -7.08 14.66
CA GLY A 25 -1.06 -8.45 14.90
C GLY A 25 0.27 -8.44 15.66
N PHE A 26 1.23 -7.66 15.19
CA PHE A 26 2.52 -7.49 15.87
C PHE A 26 2.37 -7.01 17.32
N LEU A 27 1.62 -5.94 17.56
CA LEU A 27 1.43 -5.39 18.90
C LEU A 27 0.75 -6.39 19.86
N LYS A 28 -0.22 -7.16 19.37
CA LYS A 28 -0.87 -8.21 20.16
C LYS A 28 0.08 -9.34 20.51
N LEU A 29 0.94 -9.76 19.57
CA LEU A 29 1.98 -10.78 19.82
C LEU A 29 3.01 -10.31 20.86
N GLN A 30 3.24 -8.99 20.96
CA GLN A 30 4.07 -8.39 22.01
C GLN A 30 3.33 -8.18 23.35
N GLY A 31 2.11 -8.74 23.50
CA GLY A 31 1.33 -8.68 24.73
C GLY A 31 0.57 -7.36 24.97
N HIS A 32 0.46 -6.49 23.99
CA HIS A 32 -0.27 -5.22 24.13
C HIS A 32 -1.77 -5.39 23.86
N LYS A 33 -2.59 -4.60 24.58
CA LYS A 33 -4.05 -4.54 24.33
C LYS A 33 -4.33 -3.51 23.24
N VAL A 34 -4.89 -3.96 22.11
CA VAL A 34 -5.18 -3.10 20.95
C VAL A 34 -6.68 -3.05 20.71
N GLU A 35 -7.23 -1.82 20.69
CA GLU A 35 -8.58 -1.52 20.22
C GLU A 35 -8.54 -0.75 18.92
N ILE A 36 -9.54 -0.92 18.05
CA ILE A 36 -9.60 -0.26 16.72
C ILE A 36 -10.88 0.55 16.60
N ILE A 37 -10.77 1.77 16.09
CA ILE A 37 -11.88 2.59 15.56
C ILE A 37 -11.68 2.70 14.05
N SER A 38 -12.62 2.14 13.28
CA SER A 38 -12.55 2.16 11.81
C SER A 38 -13.94 2.31 11.18
N SER A 39 -14.00 2.49 9.86
CA SER A 39 -15.27 2.58 9.15
C SER A 39 -16.11 1.31 9.25
N GLU A 40 -15.50 0.18 9.54
CA GLU A 40 -16.18 -1.12 9.68
C GLU A 40 -16.90 -1.25 11.05
N ASN A 41 -16.52 -0.45 12.05
CA ASN A 41 -17.12 -0.49 13.39
C ASN A 41 -17.66 0.85 13.87
N THR A 42 -17.81 1.82 12.97
CA THR A 42 -18.44 3.12 13.20
C THR A 42 -19.50 3.38 12.12
N PHE A 43 -20.43 4.30 12.41
CA PHE A 43 -21.37 4.74 11.38
C PHE A 43 -20.63 5.46 10.26
N THR A 44 -20.88 5.05 9.01
CA THR A 44 -20.35 5.73 7.82
C THR A 44 -21.40 5.73 6.72
N ILE A 45 -21.46 6.81 5.95
CA ILE A 45 -22.34 6.91 4.79
C ILE A 45 -21.62 6.24 3.59
N PRO A 46 -22.21 5.20 2.97
CA PRO A 46 -21.54 4.40 1.92
C PRO A 46 -21.49 5.10 0.56
N ILE A 47 -21.46 6.44 0.54
CA ILE A 47 -21.33 7.25 -0.68
C ILE A 47 -19.86 7.70 -0.77
N LYS A 48 -19.22 7.47 -1.92
CA LYS A 48 -17.80 7.68 -2.18
C LYS A 48 -17.22 9.01 -1.64
N LYS A 49 -17.96 10.12 -1.80
CA LYS A 49 -17.52 11.45 -1.32
C LYS A 49 -17.85 11.73 0.15
N LEU A 50 -18.78 10.98 0.76
CA LEU A 50 -19.26 11.18 2.12
C LEU A 50 -18.69 10.17 3.13
N LYS A 51 -18.09 9.07 2.67
CA LYS A 51 -17.55 8.00 3.52
C LYS A 51 -16.50 8.55 4.51
N ASN A 52 -15.48 9.24 4.04
CA ASN A 52 -14.45 9.78 4.91
C ASN A 52 -14.97 10.90 5.84
N PRO A 53 -15.71 11.93 5.39
CA PRO A 53 -16.30 12.92 6.29
C PRO A 53 -17.20 12.32 7.37
N SER A 54 -18.07 11.37 7.04
CA SER A 54 -18.94 10.71 8.03
C SER A 54 -18.14 9.84 9.01
N PHE A 55 -17.09 9.16 8.54
CA PHE A 55 -16.14 8.44 9.40
C PHE A 55 -15.44 9.41 10.38
N MET A 56 -14.92 10.54 9.90
CA MET A 56 -14.26 11.54 10.75
C MET A 56 -15.16 11.96 11.91
N LEU A 57 -16.43 12.30 11.64
CA LEU A 57 -17.40 12.68 12.66
C LEU A 57 -17.69 11.52 13.63
N SER A 58 -17.97 10.34 13.11
CA SER A 58 -18.28 9.16 13.94
C SER A 58 -17.10 8.73 14.80
N ALA A 59 -15.88 8.77 14.26
CA ALA A 59 -14.66 8.48 14.99
C ALA A 59 -14.41 9.50 16.11
N PHE A 60 -14.66 10.79 15.84
CA PHE A 60 -14.58 11.86 16.83
C PHE A 60 -15.53 11.62 18.01
N VAL A 61 -16.80 11.31 17.73
CA VAL A 61 -17.81 11.02 18.78
C VAL A 61 -17.45 9.74 19.54
N LYS A 62 -17.15 8.65 18.84
CA LYS A 62 -16.83 7.36 19.46
C LYS A 62 -15.58 7.43 20.34
N SER A 63 -14.59 8.22 19.95
CA SER A 63 -13.34 8.37 20.70
C SER A 63 -13.50 9.14 22.00
N ALA A 64 -14.54 9.99 22.14
CA ALA A 64 -14.84 10.71 23.40
C ALA A 64 -15.11 9.75 24.58
N PHE A 65 -15.59 8.54 24.28
CA PHE A 65 -15.83 7.49 25.28
C PHE A 65 -14.62 6.57 25.48
N LYS A 66 -13.51 6.81 24.76
CA LYS A 66 -12.29 6.01 24.84
C LYS A 66 -11.28 6.68 25.78
N LYS A 67 -11.17 6.13 27.00
CA LYS A 67 -10.29 6.65 28.07
C LYS A 67 -9.26 5.59 28.48
N ASN A 68 -8.21 6.04 29.15
CA ASN A 68 -7.17 5.19 29.73
C ASN A 68 -6.40 4.37 28.66
N PHE A 69 -6.07 5.02 27.53
CA PHE A 69 -5.08 4.50 26.59
C PHE A 69 -3.73 5.15 26.85
N ASP A 70 -2.68 4.36 26.69
CA ASP A 70 -1.30 4.85 26.73
C ASP A 70 -0.99 5.56 25.41
N ILE A 71 -1.38 4.94 24.28
CA ILE A 71 -1.15 5.43 22.91
C ILE A 71 -2.49 5.49 22.14
N VAL A 72 -2.65 6.57 21.37
CA VAL A 72 -3.70 6.72 20.36
C VAL A 72 -3.03 6.94 19.00
N HIS A 73 -3.07 5.93 18.13
CA HIS A 73 -2.38 5.94 16.86
C HIS A 73 -3.36 6.04 15.68
N ALA A 74 -3.34 7.15 14.96
CA ALA A 74 -4.17 7.37 13.78
C ALA A 74 -3.43 7.03 12.48
N GLN A 75 -4.10 6.30 11.60
CA GLN A 75 -3.61 5.93 10.27
C GLN A 75 -4.18 6.89 9.22
N GLY A 76 -3.47 7.98 9.02
CA GLY A 76 -3.82 9.07 8.11
C GLY A 76 -4.72 10.16 8.69
N PRO A 77 -4.79 11.33 8.04
CA PRO A 77 -5.52 12.49 8.53
C PRO A 77 -7.01 12.26 8.82
N PRO A 78 -7.78 11.45 8.05
CA PRO A 78 -9.17 11.17 8.41
C PRO A 78 -9.34 10.47 9.75
N ALA A 79 -8.37 9.63 10.16
CA ALA A 79 -8.40 8.94 11.45
C ALA A 79 -7.93 9.82 12.62
N ALA A 80 -7.26 10.94 12.35
CA ALA A 80 -6.78 11.85 13.38
C ALA A 80 -7.91 12.44 14.25
N PHE A 81 -9.14 12.46 13.74
CA PHE A 81 -10.31 12.88 14.52
C PHE A 81 -10.58 11.94 15.71
N ALA A 82 -10.20 10.66 15.61
CA ALA A 82 -10.23 9.75 16.75
C ALA A 82 -9.18 10.11 17.81
N MET A 83 -8.03 10.68 17.43
CA MET A 83 -7.00 11.08 18.40
C MET A 83 -7.42 12.26 19.26
N LYS A 84 -8.24 13.18 18.73
CA LYS A 84 -8.50 14.46 19.40
C LYS A 84 -9.16 14.29 20.77
N ASN A 85 -10.10 13.36 20.90
CA ASN A 85 -10.90 13.17 22.10
C ASN A 85 -10.47 12.00 22.99
N ALA A 86 -9.78 11.01 22.44
CA ALA A 86 -9.25 9.89 23.22
C ALA A 86 -8.09 10.36 24.12
N SER A 87 -8.00 9.80 25.33
CA SER A 87 -6.84 10.02 26.21
C SER A 87 -5.66 9.16 25.79
N GLY A 88 -4.45 9.66 25.97
CA GLY A 88 -3.18 9.00 25.64
C GLY A 88 -2.29 9.85 24.74
N LYS A 89 -1.04 9.44 24.58
CA LYS A 89 -0.08 10.07 23.65
C LYS A 89 -0.49 9.79 22.20
N LYS A 90 -0.30 10.74 21.31
CA LYS A 90 -0.89 10.76 19.98
C LYS A 90 0.14 10.56 18.89
N VAL A 91 -0.03 9.50 18.13
CA VAL A 91 0.81 9.18 16.97
C VAL A 91 -0.03 9.29 15.69
N LEU A 92 0.50 9.94 14.67
CA LEU A 92 -0.11 10.05 13.35
C LEU A 92 0.80 9.43 12.30
N SER A 93 0.40 8.32 11.70
CA SER A 93 1.08 7.75 10.53
C SER A 93 0.49 8.28 9.22
N LEU A 94 1.35 8.76 8.34
CA LEU A 94 0.98 9.23 7.02
C LEU A 94 1.44 8.23 5.95
N HIS A 95 0.51 7.79 5.09
CA HIS A 95 0.73 6.82 4.02
C HIS A 95 0.72 7.45 2.62
N GLY A 96 0.94 8.74 2.55
CA GLY A 96 0.94 9.57 1.35
C GLY A 96 0.70 11.04 1.71
N ILE A 97 0.98 11.95 0.79
CA ILE A 97 0.63 13.37 0.96
C ILE A 97 -0.87 13.50 0.68
N HIS A 98 -1.66 13.42 1.76
CA HIS A 98 -3.11 13.20 1.69
C HIS A 98 -3.85 14.23 0.83
N TYR A 99 -3.57 15.52 1.02
CA TYR A 99 -4.27 16.56 0.26
C TYR A 99 -3.96 16.50 -1.25
N LYS A 100 -2.74 16.09 -1.64
CA LYS A 100 -2.38 15.89 -3.05
C LYS A 100 -3.18 14.74 -3.65
N GLN A 101 -3.32 13.64 -2.92
CA GLN A 101 -4.13 12.48 -3.35
C GLN A 101 -5.61 12.85 -3.47
N VAL A 102 -6.16 13.58 -2.49
CA VAL A 102 -7.55 14.06 -2.54
C VAL A 102 -7.77 15.03 -3.71
N LYS A 103 -6.82 15.95 -3.94
CA LYS A 103 -6.87 16.88 -5.07
C LYS A 103 -6.91 16.15 -6.41
N LEU A 104 -6.07 15.13 -6.58
CA LEU A 104 -6.00 14.31 -7.78
C LEU A 104 -7.33 13.55 -8.03
N LEU A 105 -7.91 12.98 -6.97
CA LEU A 105 -9.09 12.11 -7.09
C LEU A 105 -10.44 12.86 -7.08
N HIS A 106 -10.49 14.07 -6.49
CA HIS A 106 -11.74 14.77 -6.19
C HIS A 106 -11.74 16.25 -6.57
N GLY A 107 -10.63 16.73 -7.16
CA GLY A 107 -10.49 18.10 -7.67
C GLY A 107 -9.97 19.11 -6.63
N ASN A 108 -9.76 20.34 -7.11
CA ASN A 108 -9.07 21.39 -6.35
C ASN A 108 -9.75 21.77 -5.02
N VAL A 109 -11.09 21.93 -5.01
CA VAL A 109 -11.84 22.33 -3.81
C VAL A 109 -11.69 21.29 -2.69
N ALA A 110 -11.84 20.01 -3.03
CA ALA A 110 -11.65 18.92 -2.08
C ALA A 110 -10.21 18.87 -1.57
N GLY A 111 -9.23 19.13 -2.44
CA GLY A 111 -7.82 19.21 -2.08
C GLY A 111 -7.53 20.32 -1.07
N ILE A 112 -8.08 21.52 -1.23
CA ILE A 112 -7.93 22.65 -0.31
C ILE A 112 -8.52 22.33 1.07
N LEU A 113 -9.70 21.71 1.11
CA LEU A 113 -10.31 21.26 2.37
C LEU A 113 -9.47 20.19 3.04
N ALA A 114 -8.98 19.22 2.26
CA ALA A 114 -8.09 18.17 2.76
C ALA A 114 -6.79 18.74 3.34
N GLU A 115 -6.20 19.75 2.71
CA GLU A 115 -5.01 20.42 3.23
C GLU A 115 -5.27 21.11 4.59
N LYS A 116 -6.41 21.77 4.73
CA LYS A 116 -6.76 22.42 6.00
C LYS A 116 -6.87 21.41 7.14
N TYR A 117 -7.61 20.32 6.96
CA TYR A 117 -7.76 19.35 8.04
C TYR A 117 -6.50 18.49 8.25
N GLU A 118 -5.67 18.26 7.21
CA GLU A 118 -4.36 17.65 7.38
C GLU A 118 -3.47 18.48 8.31
N LYS A 119 -3.45 19.82 8.13
CA LYS A 119 -2.72 20.74 9.04
C LYS A 119 -3.20 20.64 10.48
N PHE A 120 -4.52 20.45 10.71
CA PHE A 120 -5.03 20.22 12.05
C PHE A 120 -4.61 18.86 12.61
N ALA A 121 -4.67 17.80 11.79
CA ALA A 121 -4.26 16.48 12.20
C ALA A 121 -2.77 16.44 12.63
N LEU A 122 -1.91 17.09 11.86
CA LEU A 122 -0.49 17.23 12.18
C LEU A 122 -0.25 17.94 13.52
N LYS A 123 -1.03 18.98 13.84
CA LYS A 123 -0.92 19.71 15.12
C LYS A 123 -1.42 18.94 16.33
N TRP A 124 -2.27 17.93 16.15
CA TRP A 124 -2.81 17.12 17.25
C TRP A 124 -1.91 15.95 17.64
N ALA A 125 -0.94 15.60 16.80
CA ALA A 125 -0.02 14.52 17.04
C ALA A 125 1.17 14.96 17.90
N ASP A 126 1.55 14.13 18.89
CA ASP A 126 2.80 14.27 19.63
C ASP A 126 3.98 13.79 18.78
N VAL A 127 3.75 12.75 17.94
CA VAL A 127 4.71 12.24 16.95
C VAL A 127 4.01 11.95 15.63
N ILE A 128 4.70 12.28 14.54
CA ILE A 128 4.24 12.02 13.18
C ILE A 128 5.21 11.02 12.53
N THR A 129 4.67 9.93 11.97
CA THR A 129 5.45 9.00 11.16
C THR A 129 5.06 9.08 9.69
N VAL A 130 6.02 8.85 8.81
CA VAL A 130 5.85 8.87 7.36
C VAL A 130 6.40 7.60 6.74
N SER A 131 5.72 7.07 5.71
CA SER A 131 6.07 5.80 5.08
C SER A 131 7.07 5.92 3.94
N SER A 132 7.48 7.14 3.56
CA SER A 132 8.48 7.37 2.52
C SER A 132 9.47 8.48 2.88
N LYS A 133 10.67 8.41 2.29
CA LYS A 133 11.67 9.48 2.43
C LYS A 133 11.26 10.75 1.70
N GLU A 134 10.57 10.63 0.56
CA GLU A 134 9.98 11.79 -0.11
C GLU A 134 9.03 12.54 0.84
N MET A 135 8.20 11.83 1.59
CA MET A 135 7.34 12.44 2.61
C MET A 135 8.13 13.01 3.77
N LEU A 136 9.20 12.33 4.22
CA LEU A 136 10.08 12.82 5.26
C LEU A 136 10.63 14.20 4.89
N ASP A 137 11.20 14.33 3.70
CA ASP A 137 11.77 15.58 3.20
C ASP A 137 10.69 16.66 3.03
N TYR A 138 9.56 16.28 2.46
CA TYR A 138 8.42 17.18 2.24
C TYR A 138 7.90 17.80 3.55
N TYR A 139 7.67 17.00 4.60
CA TYR A 139 7.13 17.51 5.87
C TYR A 139 8.20 18.22 6.69
N LYS A 140 9.48 17.80 6.64
CA LYS A 140 10.60 18.54 7.25
C LYS A 140 10.77 19.92 6.66
N GLN A 141 10.71 20.08 5.33
CA GLN A 141 10.75 21.39 4.67
C GLN A 141 9.57 22.30 5.07
N LYS A 142 8.46 21.74 5.51
CA LYS A 142 7.33 22.48 6.07
C LYS A 142 7.43 22.76 7.57
N GLY A 143 8.54 22.39 8.21
CA GLY A 143 8.80 22.65 9.62
C GLY A 143 8.17 21.64 10.58
N TYR A 144 7.74 20.46 10.11
CA TYR A 144 7.25 19.38 10.97
C TYR A 144 8.39 18.44 11.35
N ASP A 145 8.42 18.05 12.63
CA ASP A 145 9.26 16.93 13.06
C ASP A 145 8.56 15.62 12.72
N VAL A 146 9.20 14.78 11.91
CA VAL A 146 8.62 13.54 11.39
C VAL A 146 9.65 12.43 11.39
N THR A 147 9.20 11.22 11.73
CA THR A 147 10.01 10.01 11.79
C THR A 147 9.70 9.09 10.61
N PHE A 148 10.73 8.59 9.94
CA PHE A 148 10.57 7.63 8.85
C PHE A 148 10.29 6.23 9.38
N THR A 149 9.14 5.69 9.02
CA THR A 149 8.71 4.32 9.36
C THR A 149 8.09 3.68 8.11
N PRO A 150 8.86 2.90 7.33
CA PRO A 150 8.38 2.34 6.07
C PRO A 150 7.26 1.32 6.26
N ASN A 151 6.60 0.97 5.17
CA ASN A 151 5.64 -0.13 5.16
C ASN A 151 6.31 -1.44 5.61
N ALA A 152 5.57 -2.28 6.32
CA ALA A 152 6.04 -3.57 6.82
C ALA A 152 5.15 -4.70 6.35
N LEU A 153 5.74 -5.87 6.13
CA LEU A 153 5.06 -7.08 5.69
C LEU A 153 5.24 -8.20 6.70
N ASP A 154 4.17 -8.97 6.92
CA ASP A 154 4.27 -10.25 7.63
C ASP A 154 4.69 -11.33 6.63
N ILE A 155 6.01 -11.46 6.48
CA ILE A 155 6.63 -12.33 5.47
C ILE A 155 6.37 -13.80 5.81
N GLU A 156 6.37 -14.15 7.10
CA GLU A 156 6.27 -15.54 7.59
C GLU A 156 4.83 -16.07 7.49
N ASN A 157 3.83 -15.19 7.62
CA ASN A 157 2.42 -15.56 7.65
C ASN A 157 1.66 -15.13 6.38
N LEU A 158 2.35 -15.06 5.24
CA LEU A 158 1.67 -14.88 3.96
C LEU A 158 0.73 -16.06 3.66
N PRO A 159 -0.43 -15.83 3.04
CA PRO A 159 -1.29 -16.90 2.55
C PRO A 159 -0.50 -17.95 1.78
N LYS A 160 -0.75 -19.22 2.12
CA LYS A 160 -0.06 -20.38 1.51
C LYS A 160 -0.75 -20.77 0.19
N GLY A 161 -0.07 -21.65 -0.55
CA GLY A 161 -0.54 -22.17 -1.82
C GLY A 161 -0.02 -21.39 -3.02
N GLU A 162 -0.23 -21.94 -4.19
CA GLU A 162 0.14 -21.41 -5.49
C GLU A 162 -1.07 -21.63 -6.44
N ASP A 163 -1.47 -20.57 -7.14
CA ASP A 163 -2.53 -20.62 -8.17
C ASP A 163 -1.92 -20.27 -9.53
N ARG A 164 -1.31 -21.29 -10.16
CA ARG A 164 -0.77 -21.18 -11.51
C ARG A 164 -1.81 -21.69 -12.51
N ARG A 165 -2.31 -20.81 -13.37
CA ARG A 165 -3.36 -21.09 -14.35
C ARG A 165 -2.84 -21.30 -15.75
N TYR A 166 -1.70 -20.69 -16.06
CA TYR A 166 -1.13 -20.66 -17.41
C TYR A 166 0.35 -20.97 -17.41
N LYS A 167 0.84 -21.49 -18.54
CA LYS A 167 2.25 -21.91 -18.69
C LYS A 167 3.22 -20.74 -18.55
N LYS A 168 2.88 -19.58 -19.12
CA LYS A 168 3.61 -18.33 -19.00
C LYS A 168 2.64 -17.29 -18.46
N GLN A 169 2.73 -16.98 -17.18
CA GLN A 169 1.77 -16.14 -16.45
C GLN A 169 2.45 -14.92 -15.87
N ILE A 170 1.96 -13.74 -16.23
CA ILE A 170 2.32 -12.49 -15.59
C ILE A 170 1.10 -11.91 -14.86
N ILE A 171 1.34 -11.12 -13.82
CA ILE A 171 0.27 -10.57 -13.01
C ILE A 171 0.44 -9.08 -12.75
N TYR A 172 -0.65 -8.33 -12.85
CA TYR A 172 -0.80 -6.98 -12.33
C TYR A 172 -1.79 -7.00 -11.17
N VAL A 173 -1.41 -6.42 -10.03
CA VAL A 173 -2.28 -6.29 -8.86
C VAL A 173 -2.23 -4.85 -8.38
N GLY A 174 -3.38 -4.17 -8.40
CA GLY A 174 -3.45 -2.79 -7.94
C GLY A 174 -4.75 -2.09 -8.29
N ARG A 175 -4.85 -0.84 -7.88
CA ARG A 175 -5.94 0.02 -8.33
C ARG A 175 -5.83 0.24 -9.84
N LEU A 176 -6.95 0.10 -10.56
CA LEU A 176 -7.00 0.33 -12.01
C LEU A 176 -7.11 1.84 -12.28
N SER A 177 -6.01 2.55 -12.14
CA SER A 177 -5.95 4.01 -12.24
C SER A 177 -4.60 4.46 -12.81
N GLU A 178 -4.58 5.65 -13.37
CA GLU A 178 -3.42 6.22 -14.07
C GLU A 178 -2.18 6.27 -13.17
N GLU A 179 -2.32 6.73 -11.92
CA GLU A 179 -1.19 6.81 -10.97
C GLU A 179 -0.54 5.45 -10.66
N LYS A 180 -1.26 4.33 -10.93
CA LYS A 180 -0.74 2.96 -10.79
C LYS A 180 -0.21 2.37 -12.10
N GLY A 181 -0.10 3.20 -13.14
CA GLY A 181 0.47 2.82 -14.42
C GLY A 181 -0.38 1.84 -15.23
N ILE A 182 -1.69 1.75 -14.96
CA ILE A 182 -2.56 0.80 -15.67
C ILE A 182 -2.67 1.13 -17.16
N LEU A 183 -2.50 2.40 -17.55
CA LEU A 183 -2.50 2.79 -18.96
C LEU A 183 -1.30 2.19 -19.72
N ASP A 184 -0.13 2.12 -19.10
CA ASP A 184 1.03 1.43 -19.66
C ASP A 184 0.78 -0.07 -19.81
N VAL A 185 0.09 -0.69 -18.85
CA VAL A 185 -0.30 -2.11 -18.93
C VAL A 185 -1.28 -2.33 -20.07
N ILE A 186 -2.25 -1.44 -20.27
CA ILE A 186 -3.20 -1.48 -21.38
C ILE A 186 -2.48 -1.40 -22.72
N GLU A 187 -1.61 -0.42 -22.91
CA GLU A 187 -0.88 -0.23 -24.16
C GLU A 187 0.09 -1.41 -24.43
N MET A 188 0.83 -1.86 -23.42
CA MET A 188 1.69 -3.04 -23.51
C MET A 188 0.89 -4.30 -23.89
N SER A 189 -0.28 -4.49 -23.28
CA SER A 189 -1.10 -5.68 -23.51
C SER A 189 -1.56 -5.84 -24.96
N LYS A 190 -1.71 -4.74 -25.71
CA LYS A 190 -2.07 -4.79 -27.13
C LYS A 190 -1.03 -5.54 -27.96
N LYS A 191 0.26 -5.47 -27.56
CA LYS A 191 1.39 -6.08 -28.24
C LYS A 191 1.94 -7.32 -27.53
N LEU A 192 1.39 -7.70 -26.38
CA LEU A 192 1.80 -8.88 -25.63
C LEU A 192 1.60 -10.14 -26.48
N PRO A 193 2.64 -11.01 -26.64
CA PRO A 193 2.52 -12.29 -27.35
C PRO A 193 1.41 -13.16 -26.78
N GLU A 194 0.66 -13.85 -27.64
CA GLU A 194 -0.46 -14.74 -27.23
C GLU A 194 0.00 -15.92 -26.37
N SER A 195 1.29 -16.25 -26.38
CA SER A 195 1.88 -17.30 -25.54
C SER A 195 2.10 -16.88 -24.10
N ILE A 196 1.85 -15.61 -23.73
CA ILE A 196 2.01 -15.06 -22.38
C ILE A 196 0.65 -14.58 -21.92
N ASP A 197 0.19 -15.12 -20.80
CA ASP A 197 -1.09 -14.77 -20.19
C ASP A 197 -0.89 -13.67 -19.13
N LEU A 198 -1.70 -12.62 -19.21
CA LEU A 198 -1.71 -11.52 -18.25
C LEU A 198 -2.95 -11.58 -17.37
N LEU A 199 -2.74 -11.77 -16.08
CA LEU A 199 -3.78 -11.63 -15.04
C LEU A 199 -3.83 -10.20 -14.55
N ILE A 200 -5.02 -9.59 -14.50
CA ILE A 200 -5.23 -8.23 -13.99
C ILE A 200 -6.19 -8.29 -12.81
N LEU A 201 -5.69 -7.92 -11.63
CA LEU A 201 -6.46 -7.87 -10.39
C LEU A 201 -6.60 -6.44 -9.89
N GLY A 202 -7.82 -6.09 -9.51
CA GLY A 202 -8.12 -4.81 -8.90
C GLY A 202 -9.42 -4.17 -9.37
N ASN A 203 -9.63 -2.95 -8.94
CA ASN A 203 -10.76 -2.12 -9.35
C ASN A 203 -10.31 -0.65 -9.45
N GLY A 204 -10.96 0.14 -10.26
CA GLY A 204 -10.62 1.55 -10.42
C GLY A 204 -11.31 2.24 -11.59
N PRO A 205 -10.97 3.51 -11.84
CA PRO A 205 -11.58 4.28 -12.93
C PRO A 205 -11.43 3.66 -14.32
N GLU A 206 -10.32 2.93 -14.56
CA GLU A 206 -9.99 2.35 -15.85
C GLU A 206 -10.53 0.91 -16.05
N LYS A 207 -11.43 0.46 -15.15
CA LYS A 207 -12.01 -0.88 -15.19
C LYS A 207 -12.62 -1.23 -16.54
N ASP A 208 -13.42 -0.33 -17.11
CA ASP A 208 -14.17 -0.60 -18.34
C ASP A 208 -13.23 -0.86 -19.53
N LYS A 209 -12.09 -0.14 -19.60
CA LYS A 209 -11.05 -0.39 -20.62
C LYS A 209 -10.41 -1.76 -20.47
N ILE A 210 -10.20 -2.20 -19.21
CA ILE A 210 -9.63 -3.54 -18.94
C ILE A 210 -10.62 -4.64 -19.32
N GLU A 211 -11.89 -4.46 -19.00
CA GLU A 211 -12.94 -5.41 -19.40
C GLU A 211 -13.06 -5.52 -20.93
N GLU A 212 -12.95 -4.40 -21.63
CA GLU A 212 -12.98 -4.37 -23.09
C GLU A 212 -11.80 -5.15 -23.70
N ILE A 213 -10.57 -4.88 -23.22
CA ILE A 213 -9.38 -5.59 -23.72
C ILE A 213 -9.45 -7.08 -23.41
N SER A 214 -9.89 -7.44 -22.22
CA SER A 214 -10.05 -8.82 -21.78
C SER A 214 -11.06 -9.62 -22.64
N LYS A 215 -12.07 -8.94 -23.21
CA LYS A 215 -13.01 -9.57 -24.16
C LYS A 215 -12.38 -9.76 -25.56
N ASN A 216 -11.47 -8.87 -25.94
CA ASN A 216 -10.90 -8.84 -27.30
C ASN A 216 -9.60 -9.65 -27.44
N LYS A 217 -8.90 -9.95 -26.34
CA LYS A 217 -7.65 -10.73 -26.32
C LYS A 217 -7.76 -11.91 -25.36
N LYS A 218 -7.59 -13.12 -25.90
CA LYS A 218 -7.76 -14.38 -25.15
C LYS A 218 -6.74 -14.58 -24.04
N ASN A 219 -5.58 -13.96 -24.13
CA ASN A 219 -4.50 -14.06 -23.16
C ASN A 219 -4.51 -12.91 -22.12
N ILE A 220 -5.57 -12.10 -22.07
CA ILE A 220 -5.73 -11.04 -21.05
C ILE A 220 -6.94 -11.40 -20.18
N HIS A 221 -6.69 -11.58 -18.88
CA HIS A 221 -7.69 -12.09 -17.94
C HIS A 221 -7.96 -11.07 -16.81
N TYR A 222 -9.11 -10.42 -16.86
CA TYR A 222 -9.55 -9.56 -15.76
C TYR A 222 -10.26 -10.37 -14.70
N LEU A 223 -9.70 -10.39 -13.48
CA LEU A 223 -10.21 -11.19 -12.36
C LEU A 223 -10.97 -10.38 -11.31
N GLY A 224 -11.09 -9.05 -11.50
CA GLY A 224 -11.69 -8.17 -10.50
C GLY A 224 -10.84 -8.00 -9.25
N SER A 225 -11.43 -7.43 -8.20
CA SER A 225 -10.79 -7.37 -6.89
C SER A 225 -10.87 -8.71 -6.18
N LYS A 226 -9.75 -9.16 -5.63
CA LYS A 226 -9.65 -10.42 -4.89
C LYS A 226 -9.18 -10.15 -3.45
N ALA A 227 -9.62 -11.00 -2.52
CA ALA A 227 -9.08 -11.00 -1.17
C ALA A 227 -7.59 -11.40 -1.18
N ARG A 228 -6.88 -11.08 -0.10
CA ARG A 228 -5.43 -11.35 0.01
C ARG A 228 -5.13 -12.84 -0.06
N GLU A 229 -6.02 -13.65 0.50
CA GLU A 229 -5.98 -15.11 0.51
C GLU A 229 -6.03 -15.72 -0.90
N GLU A 230 -6.66 -15.04 -1.86
CA GLU A 230 -6.70 -15.45 -3.27
C GLU A 230 -5.58 -14.78 -4.09
N THR A 231 -5.23 -13.53 -3.75
CA THR A 231 -4.25 -12.73 -4.49
C THR A 231 -2.82 -13.27 -4.33
N ILE A 232 -2.43 -13.64 -3.10
CA ILE A 232 -1.06 -14.12 -2.82
C ILE A 232 -0.76 -15.44 -3.56
N PRO A 233 -1.65 -16.46 -3.56
CA PRO A 233 -1.44 -17.65 -4.38
C PRO A 233 -1.30 -17.37 -5.89
N LEU A 234 -2.07 -16.40 -6.43
CA LEU A 234 -1.95 -15.99 -7.85
C LEU A 234 -0.60 -15.30 -8.13
N ILE A 235 -0.13 -14.45 -7.22
CA ILE A 235 1.20 -13.83 -7.32
C ILE A 235 2.27 -14.93 -7.32
N ARG A 236 2.22 -15.86 -6.37
CA ARG A 236 3.19 -16.95 -6.25
C ARG A 236 3.20 -17.87 -7.47
N GLY A 237 2.04 -18.09 -8.09
CA GLY A 237 1.88 -18.86 -9.32
C GLY A 237 2.29 -18.11 -10.60
N SER A 238 2.68 -16.84 -10.50
CA SER A 238 3.07 -16.05 -11.67
C SER A 238 4.59 -16.01 -11.87
N ASP A 239 5.01 -15.95 -13.13
CA ASP A 239 6.44 -15.84 -13.50
C ASP A 239 7.00 -14.44 -13.21
N LEU A 240 6.14 -13.42 -13.31
CA LEU A 240 6.50 -12.00 -13.11
C LEU A 240 5.31 -11.23 -12.55
N LEU A 241 5.56 -10.27 -11.67
CA LEU A 241 4.61 -9.22 -11.33
C LEU A 241 5.05 -7.91 -12.00
N ILE A 242 4.09 -7.23 -12.62
CA ILE A 242 4.31 -5.93 -13.26
C ILE A 242 3.59 -4.83 -12.51
N GLN A 243 4.29 -3.74 -12.16
CA GLN A 243 3.71 -2.56 -11.50
C GLN A 243 4.39 -1.27 -11.98
N PRO A 244 3.99 -0.72 -13.14
CA PRO A 244 4.58 0.49 -13.72
C PRO A 244 4.00 1.76 -13.10
N SER A 245 3.95 1.88 -11.76
CA SER A 245 3.35 3.00 -11.05
C SER A 245 4.04 4.32 -11.35
N LEU A 246 3.26 5.39 -11.49
CA LEU A 246 3.75 6.77 -11.62
C LEU A 246 3.95 7.42 -10.25
N MET A 247 3.13 7.04 -9.27
CA MET A 247 3.16 7.57 -7.91
C MET A 247 2.93 6.47 -6.87
N GLU A 248 3.71 6.53 -5.80
CA GLU A 248 3.54 5.68 -4.60
C GLU A 248 3.75 6.52 -3.34
N GLY A 249 3.07 6.16 -2.25
CA GLY A 249 3.23 6.80 -0.94
C GLY A 249 4.32 6.14 -0.07
N GLY A 250 5.17 5.34 -0.68
CA GLY A 250 6.21 4.52 -0.06
C GLY A 250 6.46 3.30 -0.92
N ILE A 251 7.08 2.24 -0.40
CA ILE A 251 7.22 0.98 -1.12
C ILE A 251 5.85 0.28 -1.14
N SER A 252 5.39 -0.10 -2.34
CA SER A 252 4.10 -0.76 -2.54
C SER A 252 4.04 -2.12 -1.82
N TYR A 253 2.95 -2.38 -1.10
CA TYR A 253 2.68 -3.70 -0.50
C TYR A 253 2.69 -4.81 -1.54
N THR A 254 2.09 -4.58 -2.71
CA THR A 254 2.06 -5.57 -3.80
C THR A 254 3.46 -5.97 -4.25
N LEU A 255 4.40 -5.02 -4.35
CA LEU A 255 5.79 -5.32 -4.67
C LEU A 255 6.47 -6.12 -3.56
N LEU A 256 6.29 -5.72 -2.29
CA LEU A 256 6.83 -6.48 -1.15
C LEU A 256 6.24 -7.90 -1.09
N GLU A 257 4.95 -8.06 -1.32
CA GLU A 257 4.26 -9.35 -1.36
C GLU A 257 4.77 -10.24 -2.51
N SER A 258 4.99 -9.66 -3.68
CA SER A 258 5.57 -10.38 -4.83
C SER A 258 6.98 -10.90 -4.54
N MET A 259 7.83 -10.03 -4.01
CA MET A 259 9.20 -10.39 -3.63
C MET A 259 9.21 -11.46 -2.52
N ALA A 260 8.29 -11.38 -1.56
CA ALA A 260 8.12 -12.40 -0.52
C ALA A 260 7.59 -13.73 -1.05
N CYS A 261 6.88 -13.72 -2.17
CA CYS A 261 6.44 -14.92 -2.89
C CYS A 261 7.49 -15.49 -3.85
N HIS A 262 8.69 -14.95 -3.88
CA HIS A 262 9.72 -15.27 -4.88
C HIS A 262 9.26 -15.01 -6.32
N THR A 263 8.36 -14.05 -6.53
CA THR A 263 7.92 -13.63 -7.87
C THR A 263 8.67 -12.37 -8.25
N PRO A 264 9.52 -12.40 -9.30
CA PRO A 264 10.28 -11.24 -9.73
C PRO A 264 9.39 -10.09 -10.15
N VAL A 265 9.85 -8.86 -9.90
CA VAL A 265 9.05 -7.65 -10.16
C VAL A 265 9.66 -6.82 -11.30
N ILE A 266 8.80 -6.34 -12.19
CA ILE A 266 9.10 -5.26 -13.13
C ILE A 266 8.36 -4.03 -12.63
N CYS A 267 9.08 -2.98 -12.25
CA CYS A 267 8.49 -1.79 -11.65
C CYS A 267 9.24 -0.50 -12.04
N THR A 268 8.67 0.63 -11.67
CA THR A 268 9.30 1.94 -11.74
C THR A 268 9.95 2.30 -10.40
N THR A 269 10.61 3.44 -10.34
CA THR A 269 11.19 4.00 -9.10
C THR A 269 10.24 4.96 -8.39
N ALA A 270 8.93 4.79 -8.54
CA ALA A 270 7.94 5.62 -7.85
C ALA A 270 8.03 5.47 -6.32
N GLY A 271 7.77 6.55 -5.59
CA GLY A 271 7.91 6.61 -4.14
C GLY A 271 9.36 6.40 -3.69
N ASP A 272 9.57 5.56 -2.69
CA ASP A 272 10.93 5.20 -2.19
C ASP A 272 11.65 4.18 -3.10
N GLY A 273 11.08 3.87 -4.26
CA GLY A 273 11.65 2.92 -5.20
C GLY A 273 13.07 3.27 -5.62
N LYS A 274 13.43 4.55 -5.69
CA LYS A 274 14.79 5.01 -6.07
C LYS A 274 15.89 4.49 -5.14
N GLU A 275 15.58 4.32 -3.86
CA GLU A 275 16.57 3.92 -2.87
C GLU A 275 16.60 2.42 -2.62
N PHE A 276 15.46 1.77 -2.79
CA PHE A 276 15.31 0.36 -2.49
C PHE A 276 15.46 -0.52 -3.73
N PHE A 277 14.80 -0.16 -4.83
CA PHE A 277 14.84 -0.97 -6.05
C PHE A 277 16.12 -0.70 -6.85
N LYS A 278 16.84 -1.77 -7.14
CA LYS A 278 18.07 -1.73 -7.93
C LYS A 278 17.90 -2.61 -9.17
N HIS A 279 18.11 -1.98 -10.33
CA HIS A 279 17.95 -2.63 -11.61
C HIS A 279 18.83 -3.87 -11.74
N LEU A 280 18.20 -5.01 -12.08
CA LEU A 280 18.84 -6.33 -12.23
C LEU A 280 19.50 -6.89 -10.97
N GLU A 281 19.32 -6.23 -9.82
CA GLU A 281 19.74 -6.77 -8.53
C GLU A 281 18.55 -7.35 -7.76
N ASN A 282 17.51 -6.54 -7.45
CA ASN A 282 16.31 -6.98 -6.75
C ASN A 282 15.00 -6.68 -7.49
N SER A 283 15.07 -6.03 -8.63
CA SER A 283 13.93 -5.68 -9.47
C SER A 283 14.38 -5.43 -10.91
N PHE A 284 13.47 -5.50 -11.88
CA PHE A 284 13.70 -4.98 -13.20
C PHE A 284 13.08 -3.58 -13.29
N LEU A 285 13.91 -2.54 -13.38
CA LEU A 285 13.44 -1.16 -13.42
C LEU A 285 13.14 -0.72 -14.84
N ILE A 286 12.00 -0.07 -15.01
CA ILE A 286 11.58 0.62 -16.22
C ILE A 286 11.29 2.10 -15.94
N LYS A 287 11.28 2.90 -16.99
CA LYS A 287 10.85 4.30 -16.90
C LYS A 287 9.32 4.37 -16.79
N PRO A 288 8.75 5.29 -15.99
CA PRO A 288 7.34 5.59 -16.05
C PRO A 288 6.89 5.95 -17.46
N GLU A 289 5.62 5.71 -17.78
CA GLU A 289 5.01 6.03 -19.08
C GLU A 289 5.74 5.42 -20.28
N ASN A 290 6.30 4.19 -20.08
CA ASN A 290 7.06 3.50 -21.13
C ASN A 290 6.61 2.04 -21.30
N HIS A 291 5.44 1.87 -21.91
CA HIS A 291 4.85 0.56 -22.19
C HIS A 291 5.72 -0.32 -23.11
N SER A 292 6.53 0.29 -24.01
CA SER A 292 7.45 -0.47 -24.87
C SER A 292 8.60 -1.06 -24.05
N GLN A 293 9.17 -0.31 -23.11
CA GLN A 293 10.18 -0.84 -22.19
C GLN A 293 9.60 -1.93 -21.28
N LEU A 294 8.34 -1.80 -20.86
CA LEU A 294 7.65 -2.83 -20.09
C LEU A 294 7.54 -4.14 -20.87
N LEU A 295 7.13 -4.09 -22.15
CA LEU A 295 7.07 -5.26 -23.02
C LEU A 295 8.44 -5.91 -23.19
N ASN A 296 9.46 -5.13 -23.53
CA ASN A 296 10.82 -5.63 -23.71
C ASN A 296 11.36 -6.31 -22.43
N ALA A 297 11.08 -5.74 -21.26
CA ALA A 297 11.48 -6.32 -19.98
C ALA A 297 10.80 -7.68 -19.71
N ILE A 298 9.52 -7.82 -20.07
CA ILE A 298 8.79 -9.09 -19.97
C ILE A 298 9.43 -10.12 -20.89
N GLU A 299 9.64 -9.80 -22.16
CA GLU A 299 10.25 -10.71 -23.14
C GLU A 299 11.67 -11.11 -22.73
N GLU A 300 12.50 -10.17 -22.29
CA GLU A 300 13.86 -10.42 -21.83
C GLU A 300 13.89 -11.43 -20.67
N LEU A 301 13.01 -11.21 -19.66
CA LEU A 301 12.95 -12.10 -18.51
C LEU A 301 12.37 -13.48 -18.85
N PHE A 302 11.47 -13.61 -19.83
CA PHE A 302 11.02 -14.92 -20.30
C PHE A 302 12.07 -15.70 -21.11
N LEU A 303 12.96 -15.00 -21.81
CA LEU A 303 14.06 -15.61 -22.52
C LEU A 303 15.20 -16.09 -21.60
N ASN A 304 15.28 -15.56 -20.37
CA ASN A 304 16.36 -15.87 -19.43
C ASN A 304 15.83 -16.31 -18.06
N GLU A 305 15.60 -17.62 -17.91
CA GLU A 305 15.11 -18.22 -16.66
C GLU A 305 16.10 -18.06 -15.50
N GLU A 306 17.41 -18.18 -15.75
CA GLU A 306 18.43 -18.02 -14.73
C GLU A 306 18.41 -16.59 -14.16
N LYS A 307 18.30 -15.60 -15.04
CA LYS A 307 18.16 -14.19 -14.65
C LYS A 307 16.92 -13.97 -13.79
N ARG A 308 15.77 -14.59 -14.15
CA ARG A 308 14.54 -14.52 -13.34
C ARG A 308 14.76 -15.12 -11.95
N LYS A 309 15.34 -16.31 -11.85
CA LYS A 309 15.61 -16.98 -10.57
C LYS A 309 16.53 -16.14 -9.68
N LYS A 310 17.65 -15.65 -10.22
CA LYS A 310 18.60 -14.80 -9.49
C LYS A 310 17.93 -13.53 -8.98
N LEU A 311 17.12 -12.88 -9.83
CA LEU A 311 16.38 -11.68 -9.47
C LEU A 311 15.38 -11.95 -8.33
N SER A 312 14.66 -13.07 -8.38
CA SER A 312 13.71 -13.52 -7.38
C SER A 312 14.36 -13.75 -6.00
N GLU A 313 15.47 -14.48 -5.96
CA GLU A 313 16.20 -14.78 -4.72
C GLU A 313 16.76 -13.52 -4.08
N SER A 314 17.38 -12.66 -4.88
CA SER A 314 17.91 -11.38 -4.42
C SER A 314 16.81 -10.45 -3.90
N ALA A 315 15.68 -10.40 -4.60
CA ALA A 315 14.49 -9.66 -4.19
C ALA A 315 13.98 -10.13 -2.82
N PHE A 316 13.78 -11.43 -2.65
CA PHE A 316 13.35 -12.03 -1.37
C PHE A 316 14.31 -11.68 -0.22
N ASN A 317 15.61 -11.76 -0.45
CA ASN A 317 16.59 -11.41 0.58
C ASN A 317 16.55 -9.93 0.96
N SER A 318 16.30 -9.05 -0.01
CA SER A 318 16.28 -7.60 0.22
C SER A 318 15.09 -7.12 1.05
N ILE A 319 13.94 -7.83 1.02
CA ILE A 319 12.74 -7.38 1.74
C ILE A 319 12.71 -7.73 3.23
N LYS A 320 13.62 -8.55 3.72
CA LYS A 320 13.66 -8.98 5.14
C LYS A 320 13.71 -7.80 6.11
N ILE A 321 14.28 -6.68 5.70
CA ILE A 321 14.32 -5.45 6.50
C ILE A 321 12.94 -4.83 6.73
N PHE A 322 11.94 -5.14 5.89
CA PHE A 322 10.56 -4.66 5.99
C PHE A 322 9.65 -5.61 6.77
N SER A 323 10.19 -6.59 7.48
CA SER A 323 9.38 -7.47 8.34
C SER A 323 8.75 -6.71 9.50
N TRP A 324 7.58 -7.16 9.96
CA TRP A 324 6.96 -6.60 11.18
C TRP A 324 7.85 -6.77 12.41
N LYS A 325 8.72 -7.77 12.45
CA LYS A 325 9.72 -7.91 13.50
C LYS A 325 10.64 -6.68 13.58
N ASN A 326 11.08 -6.16 12.45
CA ASN A 326 11.99 -5.02 12.38
C ASN A 326 11.27 -3.67 12.46
N ILE A 327 10.21 -3.50 11.68
CA ILE A 327 9.50 -2.22 11.60
C ILE A 327 8.55 -2.04 12.78
N GLY A 328 7.93 -3.13 13.26
CA GLY A 328 7.08 -3.10 14.45
C GLY A 328 7.85 -2.70 15.70
N GLN A 329 9.12 -3.13 15.82
CA GLN A 329 9.97 -2.71 16.92
C GLN A 329 10.21 -1.20 16.93
N LYS A 330 10.40 -0.58 15.76
CA LYS A 330 10.51 0.90 15.67
C LYS A 330 9.27 1.62 16.20
N TYR A 331 8.07 1.04 15.96
CA TYR A 331 6.84 1.58 16.54
C TYR A 331 6.79 1.41 18.05
N LEU A 332 7.23 0.27 18.58
CA LEU A 332 7.30 0.05 20.04
C LEU A 332 8.26 1.02 20.71
N ASP A 333 9.47 1.14 20.19
CA ASP A 333 10.49 2.07 20.71
C ASP A 333 9.95 3.51 20.75
N LEU A 334 9.24 3.91 19.68
CA LEU A 334 8.60 5.22 19.60
C LEU A 334 7.48 5.38 20.63
N TYR A 335 6.66 4.35 20.87
CA TYR A 335 5.59 4.40 21.87
C TYR A 335 6.16 4.45 23.30
N GLU A 336 7.19 3.67 23.60
CA GLU A 336 7.86 3.66 24.89
C GLU A 336 8.50 5.01 25.20
N LEU A 337 9.16 5.62 24.22
CA LEU A 337 9.73 6.97 24.36
C LEU A 337 8.66 8.02 24.64
N LEU A 338 7.46 7.87 24.09
CA LEU A 338 6.38 8.82 24.31
C LEU A 338 5.74 8.75 25.71
N ILE A 339 5.76 7.57 26.34
CA ILE A 339 5.12 7.35 27.64
C ILE A 339 6.11 7.40 28.83
N SER A 340 7.41 7.33 28.56
CA SER A 340 8.47 7.58 29.54
C SER A 340 8.51 9.07 29.94
#